data_bb138ec776fb9cb50f3bed671034a557
#
_entry.id   bb138ec776fb9cb50f3bed671034a557
#
_cell.length_a   1.000
_cell.length_b   1.000
_cell.length_c   1.000
_cell.angle_alpha   90.00
_cell.angle_beta   90.00
_cell.angle_gamma   90.00
#
_symmetry.space_group_name_H-M   'P 1'
#
loop_
_entity.id
_entity.type
_entity.pdbx_description
1 polymer ?
#
loop_
_entity_poly.entity_id
_entity_poly.type
_entity_poly.pdbx_seq_one_letter_code
_entity_poly.pdbx_strand_id
1 'polypeptide(L)'
;TKKHRIRIIHDMTRVAENAYFIQQKEKGYERRSIKEIVKEICSYTDGATMSAKKDALVNIGGFLAVNDWDVFEEARNMVVVYEGLHTYGGLAGRDMEAMAIGIGESVSDDHIRARVGQVIYLGNKMTEYNVPIVKPIGGHGIFVDAKKFLPHIKQDHFPAQTLAAEI
;
A
#
# COMPACT_ATOMS: atom_id res chain seq x y z
N THR A 1 0.21 14.79 17.99
CA THR A 1 0.56 13.53 18.68
C THR A 1 1.62 13.73 19.74
N LYS A 2 2.82 14.25 19.43
CA LYS A 2 3.90 14.53 20.42
C LYS A 2 3.40 15.32 21.64
N LYS A 3 2.58 16.35 21.44
CA LYS A 3 1.96 17.14 22.53
C LYS A 3 1.12 16.30 23.50
N HIS A 4 0.51 15.22 23.02
CA HIS A 4 -0.36 14.35 23.81
C HIS A 4 0.26 12.99 24.13
N ARG A 5 1.56 12.79 23.81
CA ARG A 5 2.28 11.51 23.99
C ARG A 5 1.56 10.30 23.37
N ILE A 6 0.88 10.52 22.26
CA ILE A 6 0.22 9.46 21.49
C ILE A 6 1.19 8.94 20.44
N ARG A 7 1.48 7.65 20.47
CA ARG A 7 2.29 6.96 19.46
C ARG A 7 1.56 6.90 18.13
N ILE A 8 2.32 7.00 17.04
CA ILE A 8 1.82 6.82 15.68
C ILE A 8 2.50 5.59 15.10
N ILE A 9 1.71 4.57 14.77
CA ILE A 9 2.16 3.43 13.97
C ILE A 9 1.56 3.58 12.58
N HIS A 10 2.42 3.71 11.59
CA HIS A 10 2.04 3.95 10.21
C HIS A 10 1.83 2.62 9.46
N ASP A 11 0.71 2.44 8.79
CA ASP A 11 0.54 1.36 7.81
C ASP A 11 1.24 1.75 6.51
N MET A 12 2.41 1.14 6.26
CA MET A 12 3.27 1.41 5.12
C MET A 12 2.97 0.54 3.89
N THR A 13 1.90 -0.22 3.92
CA THR A 13 1.56 -1.23 2.88
C THR A 13 1.62 -0.65 1.45
N ARG A 14 1.24 0.62 1.28
CA ARG A 14 1.31 1.35 -0.01
C ARG A 14 2.02 2.69 0.11
N VAL A 15 3.09 2.73 0.88
CA VAL A 15 3.84 3.96 1.14
C VAL A 15 4.54 4.51 -0.10
N ALA A 16 5.02 3.64 -1.00
CA ALA A 16 5.66 4.06 -2.24
C ALA A 16 4.67 4.72 -3.21
N GLU A 17 3.45 4.19 -3.31
CA GLU A 17 2.35 4.86 -4.03
C GLU A 17 2.04 6.26 -3.48
N ASN A 18 1.91 6.36 -2.15
CA ASN A 18 1.65 7.63 -1.49
C ASN A 18 2.79 8.62 -1.73
N ALA A 19 4.04 8.16 -1.63
CA ALA A 19 5.20 8.98 -1.92
C ALA A 19 5.23 9.48 -3.37
N TYR A 20 4.81 8.62 -4.33
CA TYR A 20 4.66 9.04 -5.72
C TYR A 20 3.62 10.15 -5.88
N PHE A 21 2.45 10.02 -5.26
CA PHE A 21 1.45 11.09 -5.32
C PHE A 21 1.90 12.38 -4.63
N ILE A 22 2.65 12.30 -3.54
CA ILE A 22 3.28 13.47 -2.90
C ILE A 22 4.24 14.13 -3.89
N GLN A 23 5.14 13.35 -4.53
CA GLN A 23 6.09 13.86 -5.52
C GLN A 23 5.38 14.58 -6.68
N GLN A 24 4.24 14.05 -7.14
CA GLN A 24 3.51 14.60 -8.28
C GLN A 24 2.60 15.80 -7.93
N LYS A 25 2.18 15.96 -6.68
CA LYS A 25 1.11 16.89 -6.31
C LYS A 25 1.51 17.93 -5.26
N GLU A 26 2.52 17.65 -4.43
CA GLU A 26 2.88 18.53 -3.33
C GLU A 26 4.04 19.45 -3.72
N LYS A 27 3.83 20.73 -3.48
CA LYS A 27 4.86 21.76 -3.77
C LYS A 27 6.14 21.51 -2.97
N GLY A 28 7.27 21.49 -3.67
CA GLY A 28 8.60 21.29 -3.09
C GLY A 28 9.05 19.82 -3.04
N TYR A 29 8.23 18.89 -3.52
CA TYR A 29 8.58 17.48 -3.59
C TYR A 29 8.90 16.98 -5.01
N GLU A 30 8.73 17.81 -6.03
CA GLU A 30 8.81 17.44 -7.46
C GLU A 30 10.17 16.87 -7.87
N ARG A 31 11.24 17.25 -7.15
CA ARG A 31 12.61 16.82 -7.43
C ARG A 31 13.18 15.82 -6.44
N ARG A 32 12.37 15.42 -5.46
CA ARG A 32 12.78 14.45 -4.44
C ARG A 32 12.50 13.04 -4.95
N SER A 33 13.42 12.11 -4.66
CA SER A 33 13.20 10.69 -4.95
C SER A 33 12.09 10.11 -4.06
N ILE A 34 11.44 9.06 -4.55
CA ILE A 34 10.45 8.29 -3.76
C ILE A 34 11.04 7.83 -2.44
N LYS A 35 12.29 7.35 -2.46
CA LYS A 35 13.02 6.91 -1.26
C LYS A 35 13.17 8.01 -0.22
N GLU A 36 13.49 9.24 -0.63
CA GLU A 36 13.62 10.39 0.29
C GLU A 36 12.28 10.76 0.91
N ILE A 37 11.21 10.73 0.12
CA ILE A 37 9.86 11.02 0.60
C ILE A 37 9.40 9.96 1.60
N VAL A 38 9.58 8.67 1.29
CA VAL A 38 9.28 7.57 2.21
C VAL A 38 10.07 7.72 3.52
N LYS A 39 11.36 8.04 3.44
CA LYS A 39 12.19 8.27 4.63
C LYS A 39 11.65 9.44 5.48
N GLU A 40 11.20 10.50 4.86
CA GLU A 40 10.58 11.62 5.56
C GLU A 40 9.28 11.21 6.24
N ILE A 41 8.39 10.50 5.56
CA ILE A 41 7.15 9.96 6.15
C ILE A 41 7.46 9.13 7.39
N CYS A 42 8.44 8.22 7.31
CA CYS A 42 8.86 7.39 8.44
C CYS A 42 9.37 8.22 9.62
N SER A 43 10.00 9.37 9.37
CA SER A 43 10.54 10.23 10.44
C SER A 43 9.48 10.88 11.33
N TYR A 44 8.23 10.88 10.89
CA TYR A 44 7.09 11.43 11.63
C TYR A 44 6.39 10.41 12.52
N THR A 45 6.79 9.14 12.47
CA THR A 45 6.11 8.04 13.15
C THR A 45 7.00 7.33 14.16
N ASP A 46 6.39 6.67 15.14
CA ASP A 46 7.08 5.90 16.18
C ASP A 46 7.29 4.44 15.77
N GLY A 47 6.64 4.04 14.69
CA GLY A 47 6.76 2.71 14.13
C GLY A 47 5.93 2.55 12.86
N ALA A 48 6.05 1.38 12.25
CA ALA A 48 5.35 1.06 11.01
C ALA A 48 4.99 -0.41 10.93
N THR A 49 3.85 -0.70 10.32
CA THR A 49 3.47 -2.04 9.85
C THR A 49 3.46 -2.06 8.33
N MET A 50 3.74 -3.21 7.73
CA MET A 50 3.67 -3.37 6.29
C MET A 50 3.19 -4.77 5.92
N SER A 51 2.18 -4.86 5.09
CA SER A 51 1.91 -6.05 4.30
C SER A 51 2.81 -6.02 3.07
N ALA A 52 3.85 -6.86 3.06
CA ALA A 52 4.89 -6.83 2.03
C ALA A 52 4.40 -7.29 0.64
N LYS A 53 3.27 -7.99 0.58
CA LYS A 53 2.68 -8.49 -0.68
C LYS A 53 1.99 -7.41 -1.55
N LYS A 54 2.24 -6.14 -1.27
CA LYS A 54 1.79 -5.00 -2.09
C LYS A 54 3.02 -4.25 -2.60
N ASP A 55 3.41 -3.13 -1.97
CA ASP A 55 4.53 -2.32 -2.48
C ASP A 55 5.87 -3.05 -2.43
N ALA A 56 6.11 -3.90 -1.43
CA ALA A 56 7.39 -4.63 -1.33
C ALA A 56 7.56 -5.81 -2.31
N LEU A 57 6.65 -5.99 -3.29
CA LEU A 57 6.82 -6.85 -4.46
C LEU A 57 6.97 -8.35 -4.16
N VAL A 58 6.47 -8.81 -3.04
CA VAL A 58 6.48 -10.24 -2.68
C VAL A 58 5.07 -10.82 -2.61
N ASN A 59 4.95 -12.13 -2.61
CA ASN A 59 3.67 -12.83 -2.56
C ASN A 59 3.23 -13.17 -1.13
N ILE A 60 4.11 -13.06 -0.13
CA ILE A 60 3.84 -13.39 1.27
C ILE A 60 4.69 -12.53 2.19
N GLY A 61 4.23 -12.37 3.42
CA GLY A 61 4.99 -11.73 4.50
C GLY A 61 4.60 -10.29 4.76
N GLY A 62 5.24 -9.76 5.76
CA GLY A 62 5.10 -8.41 6.26
C GLY A 62 6.05 -8.18 7.42
N PHE A 63 6.02 -6.99 7.98
CA PHE A 63 6.83 -6.67 9.15
C PHE A 63 6.16 -5.63 10.04
N LEU A 64 6.59 -5.61 11.28
CA LEU A 64 6.44 -4.49 12.21
C LEU A 64 7.83 -3.92 12.52
N ALA A 65 7.98 -2.62 12.42
CA ALA A 65 9.17 -1.89 12.84
C ALA A 65 8.76 -0.84 13.87
N VAL A 66 9.47 -0.76 14.98
CA VAL A 66 9.19 0.19 16.06
C VAL A 66 10.47 0.77 16.62
N ASN A 67 10.40 2.00 17.17
CA ASN A 67 11.51 2.68 17.79
C ASN A 67 11.58 2.45 19.32
N ASP A 68 10.53 1.89 19.91
CA ASP A 68 10.38 1.66 21.35
C ASP A 68 10.69 0.21 21.67
N TRP A 69 11.65 -0.02 22.59
CA TRP A 69 12.11 -1.35 22.93
C TRP A 69 11.05 -2.19 23.66
N ASP A 70 10.27 -1.58 24.53
CA ASP A 70 9.24 -2.30 25.29
C ASP A 70 8.15 -2.80 24.33
N VAL A 71 7.76 -1.96 23.36
CA VAL A 71 6.82 -2.37 22.30
C VAL A 71 7.40 -3.48 21.42
N PHE A 72 8.70 -3.42 21.12
CA PHE A 72 9.38 -4.47 20.37
C PHE A 72 9.35 -5.81 21.10
N GLU A 73 9.67 -5.83 22.39
CA GLU A 73 9.67 -7.06 23.19
C GLU A 73 8.26 -7.67 23.31
N GLU A 74 7.25 -6.84 23.54
CA GLU A 74 5.86 -7.29 23.58
C GLU A 74 5.41 -7.86 22.23
N ALA A 75 5.67 -7.15 21.13
CA ALA A 75 5.33 -7.59 19.78
C ALA A 75 6.06 -8.88 19.39
N ARG A 76 7.35 -9.00 19.74
CA ARG A 76 8.16 -10.21 19.53
C ARG A 76 7.54 -11.44 20.20
N ASN A 77 7.05 -11.29 21.42
CA ASN A 77 6.38 -12.38 22.13
C ASN A 77 5.06 -12.76 21.46
N MET A 78 4.31 -11.77 20.93
CA MET A 78 3.09 -12.04 20.19
C MET A 78 3.34 -12.76 18.86
N VAL A 79 4.45 -12.49 18.18
CA VAL A 79 4.84 -13.24 16.97
C VAL A 79 4.95 -14.73 17.25
N VAL A 80 5.52 -15.11 18.40
CA VAL A 80 5.63 -16.53 18.81
C VAL A 80 4.26 -17.18 18.97
N VAL A 81 3.29 -16.43 19.46
CA VAL A 81 1.93 -16.95 19.71
C VAL A 81 1.12 -17.12 18.41
N TYR A 82 1.26 -16.21 17.46
CA TYR A 82 0.34 -16.12 16.30
C TYR A 82 0.96 -16.52 14.97
N GLU A 83 2.27 -16.40 14.80
CA GLU A 83 2.90 -16.54 13.48
C GLU A 83 4.00 -17.61 13.45
N GLY A 84 4.88 -17.65 14.44
CA GLY A 84 6.01 -18.56 14.50
C GLY A 84 7.12 -18.02 15.38
N LEU A 85 8.34 -18.53 15.25
CA LEU A 85 9.45 -17.97 16.03
C LEU A 85 9.77 -16.53 15.58
N HIS A 86 10.10 -15.69 16.54
CA HIS A 86 10.40 -14.27 16.29
C HIS A 86 11.58 -14.03 15.33
N THR A 87 12.42 -15.04 15.09
CA THR A 87 13.56 -14.95 14.18
C THR A 87 13.16 -14.96 12.71
N TYR A 88 12.02 -15.54 12.36
CA TYR A 88 11.54 -15.64 10.97
C TYR A 88 10.03 -15.41 10.80
N GLY A 89 9.26 -15.28 11.89
CA GLY A 89 7.82 -15.01 11.82
C GLY A 89 7.01 -16.01 10.99
N GLY A 90 7.42 -17.28 10.93
CA GLY A 90 6.81 -18.31 10.09
C GLY A 90 7.20 -18.26 8.61
N LEU A 91 8.06 -17.32 8.19
CA LEU A 91 8.50 -17.18 6.80
C LEU A 91 9.69 -18.09 6.47
N ALA A 92 9.73 -18.62 5.26
CA ALA A 92 10.92 -19.28 4.73
C ALA A 92 12.02 -18.26 4.43
N GLY A 93 13.29 -18.67 4.51
CA GLY A 93 14.45 -17.80 4.24
C GLY A 93 14.39 -17.12 2.86
N ARG A 94 13.94 -17.82 1.83
CA ARG A 94 13.76 -17.27 0.47
C ARG A 94 12.73 -16.14 0.43
N ASP A 95 11.67 -16.22 1.24
CA ASP A 95 10.61 -15.20 1.30
C ASP A 95 11.12 -13.95 2.03
N MET A 96 11.93 -14.13 3.08
CA MET A 96 12.58 -13.02 3.77
C MET A 96 13.60 -12.30 2.88
N GLU A 97 14.40 -13.06 2.12
CA GLU A 97 15.35 -12.49 1.14
C GLU A 97 14.63 -11.72 0.04
N ALA A 98 13.58 -12.32 -0.54
CA ALA A 98 12.76 -11.65 -1.55
C ALA A 98 12.15 -10.35 -0.99
N MET A 99 11.67 -10.36 0.26
CA MET A 99 11.11 -9.18 0.91
C MET A 99 12.18 -8.08 1.13
N ALA A 100 13.39 -8.45 1.54
CA ALA A 100 14.48 -7.50 1.73
C ALA A 100 14.85 -6.78 0.40
N ILE A 101 14.90 -7.53 -0.70
CA ILE A 101 15.13 -6.98 -2.05
C ILE A 101 13.94 -6.13 -2.48
N GLY A 102 12.72 -6.66 -2.36
CA GLY A 102 11.49 -6.00 -2.79
C GLY A 102 11.22 -4.67 -2.07
N ILE A 103 11.55 -4.55 -0.78
CA ILE A 103 11.48 -3.27 -0.04
C ILE A 103 12.42 -2.24 -0.70
N GLY A 104 13.63 -2.63 -1.09
CA GLY A 104 14.58 -1.76 -1.76
C GLY A 104 14.10 -1.32 -3.15
N GLU A 105 13.55 -2.24 -3.93
CA GLU A 105 13.04 -1.99 -5.29
C GLU A 105 11.75 -1.17 -5.29
N SER A 106 10.89 -1.33 -4.29
CA SER A 106 9.61 -0.64 -4.19
C SER A 106 9.72 0.88 -4.18
N VAL A 107 10.85 1.42 -3.70
CA VAL A 107 11.13 2.85 -3.62
C VAL A 107 11.95 3.38 -4.81
N SER A 108 12.06 2.61 -5.89
CA SER A 108 12.64 3.04 -7.15
C SER A 108 11.64 3.95 -7.88
N ASP A 109 12.10 5.13 -8.28
CA ASP A 109 11.27 6.13 -8.99
C ASP A 109 10.71 5.58 -10.30
N ASP A 110 11.51 4.85 -11.06
CA ASP A 110 11.08 4.29 -12.35
C ASP A 110 10.08 3.15 -12.16
N HIS A 111 10.29 2.31 -11.16
CA HIS A 111 9.36 1.22 -10.86
C HIS A 111 7.98 1.76 -10.49
N ILE A 112 7.89 2.67 -9.52
CA ILE A 112 6.60 3.18 -9.07
C ILE A 112 5.90 4.02 -10.14
N ARG A 113 6.67 4.79 -10.94
CA ARG A 113 6.14 5.53 -12.08
C ARG A 113 5.50 4.60 -13.10
N ALA A 114 6.18 3.51 -13.46
CA ALA A 114 5.66 2.51 -14.40
C ALA A 114 4.38 1.85 -13.85
N ARG A 115 4.40 1.41 -12.60
CA ARG A 115 3.27 0.74 -11.95
C ARG A 115 2.02 1.63 -11.86
N VAL A 116 2.17 2.83 -11.34
CA VAL A 116 1.05 3.79 -11.24
C VAL A 116 0.60 4.25 -12.61
N GLY A 117 1.55 4.42 -13.54
CA GLY A 117 1.26 4.78 -14.93
C GLY A 117 0.35 3.77 -15.63
N GLN A 118 0.53 2.48 -15.41
CA GLN A 118 -0.35 1.43 -15.95
C GLN A 118 -1.79 1.58 -15.43
N VAL A 119 -1.97 1.87 -14.14
CA VAL A 119 -3.30 2.08 -13.54
C VAL A 119 -3.96 3.33 -14.12
N ILE A 120 -3.21 4.43 -14.22
CA ILE A 120 -3.70 5.67 -14.84
C ILE A 120 -4.10 5.44 -16.29
N TYR A 121 -3.28 4.72 -17.08
CA TYR A 121 -3.57 4.38 -18.46
C TYR A 121 -4.89 3.61 -18.59
N LEU A 122 -5.05 2.55 -17.77
CA LEU A 122 -6.28 1.75 -17.76
C LEU A 122 -7.50 2.61 -17.39
N GLY A 123 -7.40 3.43 -16.34
CA GLY A 123 -8.51 4.29 -15.92
C GLY A 123 -8.90 5.34 -16.97
N ASN A 124 -7.93 5.90 -17.69
CA ASN A 124 -8.19 6.80 -18.81
C ASN A 124 -8.89 6.06 -19.94
N LYS A 125 -8.42 4.86 -20.30
CA LYS A 125 -9.08 4.03 -21.33
C LYS A 125 -10.52 3.68 -20.95
N MET A 126 -10.76 3.25 -19.73
CA MET A 126 -12.14 2.99 -19.27
C MET A 126 -13.01 4.25 -19.37
N THR A 127 -12.47 5.42 -19.05
CA THR A 127 -13.19 6.70 -19.19
C THR A 127 -13.48 7.04 -20.65
N GLU A 128 -12.53 6.82 -21.56
CA GLU A 128 -12.71 6.98 -23.01
C GLU A 128 -13.85 6.12 -23.57
N TYR A 129 -14.01 4.91 -23.02
CA TYR A 129 -15.12 4.00 -23.38
C TYR A 129 -16.40 4.23 -22.55
N ASN A 130 -16.50 5.37 -21.87
CA ASN A 130 -17.67 5.75 -21.07
C ASN A 130 -17.98 4.77 -19.91
N VAL A 131 -17.01 4.00 -19.45
CA VAL A 131 -17.17 3.19 -18.24
C VAL A 131 -17.09 4.11 -17.02
N PRO A 132 -18.15 4.17 -16.19
CA PRO A 132 -18.12 5.03 -15.01
C PRO A 132 -17.17 4.45 -13.95
N ILE A 133 -16.13 5.20 -13.61
CA ILE A 133 -15.15 4.84 -12.59
C ILE A 133 -15.15 5.84 -11.44
N VAL A 134 -14.71 5.40 -10.28
CA VAL A 134 -14.47 6.28 -9.13
C VAL A 134 -13.25 7.16 -9.43
N LYS A 135 -13.38 8.46 -9.20
CA LYS A 135 -12.29 9.45 -9.37
C LYS A 135 -11.94 10.12 -8.04
N PRO A 136 -10.67 10.52 -7.86
CA PRO A 136 -9.55 10.40 -8.79
C PRO A 136 -9.09 8.95 -8.98
N ILE A 137 -8.40 8.66 -10.11
CA ILE A 137 -7.76 7.37 -10.35
C ILE A 137 -6.68 7.14 -9.29
N GLY A 138 -6.70 5.96 -8.67
CA GLY A 138 -5.73 5.57 -7.65
C GLY A 138 -4.41 5.05 -8.22
N GLY A 139 -3.55 4.53 -7.35
CA GLY A 139 -2.23 4.01 -7.74
C GLY A 139 -2.16 2.51 -7.97
N HIS A 140 -3.16 1.73 -7.54
CA HIS A 140 -3.09 0.26 -7.56
C HIS A 140 -4.32 -0.43 -8.15
N GLY A 141 -5.36 0.29 -8.50
CA GLY A 141 -6.57 -0.30 -9.09
C GLY A 141 -7.56 0.74 -9.55
N ILE A 142 -8.47 0.28 -10.42
CA ILE A 142 -9.60 1.06 -10.90
C ILE A 142 -10.86 0.51 -10.28
N PHE A 143 -11.70 1.38 -9.77
CA PHE A 143 -12.98 1.03 -9.18
C PHE A 143 -14.10 1.45 -10.11
N VAL A 144 -14.81 0.48 -10.69
CA VAL A 144 -16.01 0.76 -11.48
C VAL A 144 -17.15 1.17 -10.55
N ASP A 145 -17.81 2.27 -10.88
CA ASP A 145 -19.06 2.66 -10.23
C ASP A 145 -20.18 1.77 -10.76
N ALA A 146 -20.33 0.60 -10.18
CA ALA A 146 -21.25 -0.42 -10.64
C ALA A 146 -22.71 0.04 -10.61
N LYS A 147 -23.08 0.94 -9.70
CA LYS A 147 -24.42 1.54 -9.67
C LYS A 147 -24.72 2.37 -10.90
N LYS A 148 -23.72 3.11 -11.39
CA LYS A 148 -23.86 3.88 -12.66
C LYS A 148 -23.70 3.00 -13.89
N PHE A 149 -22.89 1.94 -13.79
CA PHE A 149 -22.67 1.01 -14.91
C PHE A 149 -23.89 0.11 -15.15
N LEU A 150 -24.56 -0.33 -14.10
CA LEU A 150 -25.75 -1.19 -14.11
C LEU A 150 -26.95 -0.48 -13.45
N PRO A 151 -27.47 0.62 -14.03
CA PRO A 151 -28.50 1.43 -13.39
C PRO A 151 -29.84 0.70 -13.18
N HIS A 152 -30.06 -0.40 -13.91
CA HIS A 152 -31.25 -1.25 -13.80
C HIS A 152 -31.18 -2.23 -12.61
N ILE A 153 -30.00 -2.46 -12.03
CA ILE A 153 -29.84 -3.33 -10.85
C ILE A 153 -30.08 -2.49 -9.60
N LYS A 154 -31.05 -2.90 -8.78
CA LYS A 154 -31.36 -2.23 -7.53
C LYS A 154 -30.23 -2.44 -6.51
N GLN A 155 -30.12 -1.52 -5.53
CA GLN A 155 -29.08 -1.55 -4.51
C GLN A 155 -29.11 -2.83 -3.66
N ASP A 156 -30.29 -3.33 -3.35
CA ASP A 156 -30.54 -4.57 -2.60
C ASP A 156 -30.15 -5.84 -3.37
N HIS A 157 -29.91 -5.73 -4.67
CA HIS A 157 -29.36 -6.78 -5.52
C HIS A 157 -27.84 -6.63 -5.76
N PHE A 158 -27.17 -5.80 -4.97
CA PHE A 158 -25.71 -5.66 -4.94
C PHE A 158 -25.06 -5.50 -6.31
N PRO A 159 -25.25 -4.35 -7.02
CA PRO A 159 -24.76 -4.15 -8.39
C PRO A 159 -23.26 -4.46 -8.61
N ALA A 160 -22.43 -4.16 -7.61
CA ALA A 160 -20.98 -4.43 -7.70
C ALA A 160 -20.69 -5.95 -7.66
N GLN A 161 -21.39 -6.69 -6.83
CA GLN A 161 -21.26 -8.15 -6.75
C GLN A 161 -21.79 -8.80 -8.02
N THR A 162 -22.93 -8.30 -8.52
CA THR A 162 -23.51 -8.77 -9.81
C THR A 162 -22.52 -8.56 -10.94
N LEU A 163 -21.92 -7.37 -11.07
CA LEU A 163 -20.92 -7.10 -12.09
C LEU A 163 -19.71 -8.03 -11.97
N ALA A 164 -19.21 -8.23 -10.74
CA ALA A 164 -18.05 -9.09 -10.50
C ALA A 164 -18.32 -10.59 -10.81
N ALA A 165 -19.57 -11.01 -10.73
CA ALA A 165 -19.94 -12.39 -11.03
C ALA A 165 -20.12 -12.66 -12.54
N GLU A 166 -20.35 -11.60 -13.34
CA GLU A 166 -20.53 -11.70 -14.79
C GLU A 166 -19.21 -11.53 -15.58
N ILE A 167 -18.14 -11.01 -14.95
CA ILE A 167 -16.81 -10.86 -15.55
C ILE A 167 -15.92 -12.07 -15.24
#